data_b887c88b68baf388e9164304287eec0d
#
_entry.id   b887c88b68baf388e9164304287eec0d
#
_cell.length_a   1.000
_cell.length_b   1.000
_cell.length_c   1.000
_cell.angle_alpha   90.00
_cell.angle_beta   90.00
_cell.angle_gamma   90.00
#
_symmetry.space_group_name_H-M   'P 1'
#
loop_
_entity.id
_entity.type
_entity.pdbx_description
1 polymer ?
#
loop_
_entity_poly.entity_id
_entity_poly.type
_entity_poly.pdbx_seq_one_letter_code
_entity_poly.pdbx_strand_id
1 'polypeptide(L)'
;MPAYVIYQCEVTDPERYAEYRAKVNENPPPAGRFIVRGGEVESLEGDQPPGRTVIIEFPNRQAALEWYHGPAYAEARAIRATAAIARMYVIDGVEASPA
;
A
#
# COMPACT_ATOMS: atom_id res chain seq x y z
N MET A 1 -17.60 -1.42 -7.37
CA MET A 1 -16.92 -0.15 -7.02
C MET A 1 -15.49 -0.46 -6.64
N PRO A 2 -14.50 0.09 -7.33
CA PRO A 2 -13.11 -0.17 -6.98
C PRO A 2 -12.76 0.41 -5.62
N ALA A 3 -11.71 -0.11 -5.03
CA ALA A 3 -11.19 0.42 -3.78
C ALA A 3 -9.67 0.50 -3.88
N TYR A 4 -9.10 1.43 -3.16
CA TYR A 4 -7.66 1.67 -3.19
C TYR A 4 -7.08 1.59 -1.79
N VAL A 5 -6.00 0.86 -1.66
CA VAL A 5 -5.19 0.92 -0.45
C VAL A 5 -4.13 1.99 -0.69
N ILE A 6 -4.14 3.00 0.16
CA ILE A 6 -3.16 4.09 0.12
C ILE A 6 -2.18 3.84 1.25
N TYR A 7 -0.90 3.71 0.90
CA TYR A 7 0.14 3.41 1.85
C TYR A 7 1.24 4.47 1.73
N GLN A 8 1.51 5.15 2.82
CA GLN A 8 2.57 6.15 2.90
C GLN A 8 3.51 5.76 4.02
N CYS A 9 4.80 5.75 3.76
CA CYS A 9 5.76 5.35 4.77
C CYS A 9 7.08 6.09 4.65
N GLU A 10 7.72 6.19 5.79
CA GLU A 10 9.10 6.65 5.94
C GLU A 10 9.91 5.45 6.39
N VAL A 11 10.85 5.01 5.57
CA VAL A 11 11.67 3.84 5.90
C VAL A 11 12.71 4.25 6.93
N THR A 12 12.73 3.56 8.07
CA THR A 12 13.67 3.81 9.16
C THR A 12 14.80 2.79 9.22
N ASP A 13 14.57 1.61 8.65
CA ASP A 13 15.55 0.53 8.57
C ASP A 13 15.51 -0.07 7.17
N PRO A 14 16.36 0.39 6.25
CA PRO A 14 16.34 -0.08 4.86
C PRO A 14 16.56 -1.58 4.69
N GLU A 15 17.41 -2.19 5.49
CA GLU A 15 17.67 -3.63 5.40
C GLU A 15 16.42 -4.43 5.79
N ARG A 16 15.82 -4.04 6.88
CA ARG A 16 14.60 -4.69 7.36
C ARG A 16 13.44 -4.45 6.40
N TYR A 17 13.39 -3.25 5.82
CA TYR A 17 12.35 -2.91 4.84
C TYR A 17 12.49 -3.76 3.56
N ALA A 18 13.71 -4.10 3.18
CA ALA A 18 13.94 -4.99 2.04
C ALA A 18 13.35 -6.38 2.29
N GLU A 19 13.39 -6.86 3.54
CA GLU A 19 12.74 -8.12 3.92
C GLU A 19 11.22 -8.01 3.76
N TYR A 20 10.64 -6.89 4.16
CA TYR A 20 9.21 -6.63 3.97
C TYR A 20 8.85 -6.68 2.48
N ARG A 21 9.60 -6.00 1.64
CA ARG A 21 9.34 -5.99 0.19
C ARG A 21 9.45 -7.39 -0.41
N ALA A 22 10.41 -8.17 0.04
CA ALA A 22 10.57 -9.55 -0.42
C ALA A 22 9.33 -10.39 -0.07
N LYS A 23 8.81 -10.23 1.14
CA LYS A 23 7.60 -10.95 1.58
C LYS A 23 6.38 -10.57 0.73
N VAL A 24 6.21 -9.29 0.44
CA VAL A 24 5.10 -8.83 -0.41
C VAL A 24 5.26 -9.38 -1.83
N ASN A 25 6.47 -9.41 -2.35
CA ASN A 25 6.72 -9.93 -3.70
C ASN A 25 6.50 -11.44 -3.79
N GLU A 26 6.76 -12.19 -2.71
CA GLU A 26 6.46 -13.62 -2.66
C GLU A 26 4.96 -13.89 -2.64
N ASN A 27 4.21 -13.01 -1.99
CA ASN A 27 2.77 -13.16 -1.83
C ASN A 27 2.07 -11.86 -2.23
N PRO A 28 2.02 -11.56 -3.53
CA PRO A 28 1.38 -10.32 -3.98
C PRO A 28 -0.11 -10.32 -3.65
N PRO A 29 -0.71 -9.13 -3.46
CA PRO A 29 -2.13 -9.06 -3.11
C PRO A 29 -3.02 -9.74 -4.14
N PRO A 30 -3.79 -10.77 -3.74
CA PRO A 30 -4.74 -11.40 -4.68
C PRO A 30 -5.75 -10.37 -5.16
N ALA A 31 -6.02 -10.34 -6.46
CA ALA A 31 -6.91 -9.37 -7.09
C ALA A 31 -6.43 -7.91 -6.98
N GLY A 32 -5.31 -7.66 -6.31
CA GLY A 32 -4.75 -6.33 -6.19
C GLY A 32 -3.76 -6.02 -7.31
N ARG A 33 -3.67 -4.75 -7.65
CA ARG A 33 -2.75 -4.28 -8.67
C ARG A 33 -2.05 -3.02 -8.17
N PHE A 34 -0.72 -3.03 -8.14
CA PHE A 34 0.03 -1.82 -7.81
C PHE A 34 -0.11 -0.83 -8.96
N ILE A 35 -0.67 0.35 -8.68
CA ILE A 35 -0.79 1.42 -9.66
C ILE A 35 0.13 2.60 -9.36
N VAL A 36 0.60 2.71 -8.12
CA VAL A 36 1.66 3.63 -7.71
C VAL A 36 2.56 2.86 -6.76
N ARG A 37 3.85 2.90 -6.98
CA ARG A 37 4.77 2.13 -6.14
C ARG A 37 6.08 2.89 -5.91
N GLY A 38 6.00 3.95 -5.11
CA GLY A 38 7.16 4.72 -4.73
C GLY A 38 7.70 5.62 -5.82
N GLY A 39 6.84 6.12 -6.71
CA GLY A 39 7.25 7.06 -7.75
C GLY A 39 7.64 8.42 -7.17
N GLU A 40 8.26 9.23 -8.01
CA GLU A 40 8.67 10.57 -7.63
C GLU A 40 7.47 11.43 -7.28
N VAL A 41 7.60 12.21 -6.22
CA VAL A 41 6.53 13.09 -5.73
C VAL A 41 6.92 14.55 -5.97
N GLU A 42 5.99 15.32 -6.52
CA GLU A 42 6.15 16.76 -6.65
C GLU A 42 4.97 17.42 -5.93
N SER A 43 5.24 18.16 -4.88
CA SER A 43 4.19 18.85 -4.13
C SER A 43 3.65 20.02 -4.93
N LEU A 44 2.33 20.14 -4.99
CA LEU A 44 1.67 21.28 -5.66
C LEU A 44 1.14 22.29 -4.65
N GLU A 45 0.74 21.83 -3.49
CA GLU A 45 0.25 22.65 -2.39
C GLU A 45 0.58 21.98 -1.07
N GLY A 46 0.95 22.78 -0.10
CA GLY A 46 1.27 22.29 1.22
C GLY A 46 2.61 21.58 1.29
N ASP A 47 2.84 20.90 2.39
CA ASP A 47 4.08 20.19 2.63
C ASP A 47 4.16 18.93 1.76
N GLN A 48 5.36 18.63 1.31
CA GLN A 48 5.58 17.38 0.58
C GLN A 48 5.37 16.19 1.51
N PRO A 49 4.60 15.16 1.09
CA PRO A 49 4.43 13.95 1.90
C PRO A 49 5.78 13.32 2.21
N PRO A 50 6.03 12.90 3.46
CA PRO A 50 7.29 12.25 3.79
C PRO A 50 7.36 10.84 3.21
N GLY A 51 8.58 10.43 2.83
CA GLY A 51 8.83 9.07 2.40
C GLY A 51 8.20 8.72 1.06
N ARG A 52 7.63 7.54 0.98
CA ARG A 52 7.11 7.01 -0.28
C ARG A 52 5.62 6.74 -0.21
N THR A 53 4.97 6.78 -1.37
CA THR A 53 3.55 6.47 -1.51
C THR A 53 3.39 5.25 -2.40
N VAL A 54 2.54 4.32 -1.96
CA VAL A 54 2.17 3.13 -2.73
C VAL A 54 0.64 3.10 -2.79
N ILE A 55 0.09 2.81 -3.96
CA ILE A 55 -1.35 2.65 -4.13
C ILE A 55 -1.62 1.31 -4.79
N ILE A 56 -2.51 0.54 -4.18
CA ILE A 56 -2.92 -0.76 -4.70
C ILE A 56 -4.41 -0.68 -5.03
N GLU A 57 -4.76 -1.00 -6.26
CA GLU A 57 -6.15 -1.05 -6.69
C GLU A 57 -6.72 -2.44 -6.47
N PHE A 58 -7.92 -2.51 -5.88
CA PHE A 58 -8.68 -3.74 -5.70
C PHE A 58 -10.05 -3.59 -6.35
N PRO A 59 -10.69 -4.70 -6.74
CA PRO A 59 -12.02 -4.62 -7.36
C PRO A 59 -13.09 -4.07 -6.42
N ASN A 60 -12.90 -4.23 -5.11
CA ASN A 60 -13.81 -3.72 -4.10
C ASN A 60 -13.10 -3.66 -2.74
N ARG A 61 -13.77 -3.03 -1.79
CA ARG A 61 -13.24 -2.87 -0.42
C ARG A 61 -13.01 -4.22 0.27
N GLN A 62 -13.93 -5.17 0.06
CA GLN A 62 -13.81 -6.48 0.70
C GLN A 62 -12.52 -7.20 0.31
N ALA A 63 -12.17 -7.17 -0.96
CA ALA A 63 -10.93 -7.80 -1.44
C ALA A 63 -9.69 -7.17 -0.79
N ALA A 64 -9.70 -5.85 -0.61
CA ALA A 64 -8.61 -5.14 0.06
C ALA A 64 -8.50 -5.56 1.53
N LEU A 65 -9.63 -5.62 2.23
CA LEU A 65 -9.65 -6.00 3.64
C LEU A 65 -9.25 -7.46 3.85
N GLU A 66 -9.68 -8.36 2.97
CA GLU A 66 -9.30 -9.77 3.03
C GLU A 66 -7.78 -9.92 2.89
N TRP A 67 -7.17 -9.18 1.96
CA TRP A 67 -5.73 -9.19 1.82
C TRP A 67 -5.05 -8.67 3.08
N TYR A 68 -5.49 -7.51 3.57
CA TYR A 68 -4.84 -6.87 4.73
C TYR A 68 -4.91 -7.74 5.98
N HIS A 69 -6.06 -8.33 6.23
CA HIS A 69 -6.28 -9.16 7.43
C HIS A 69 -5.85 -10.63 7.24
N GLY A 70 -5.43 -10.99 6.04
CA GLY A 70 -4.99 -12.35 5.76
C GLY A 70 -3.64 -12.68 6.39
N PRO A 71 -3.33 -13.99 6.53
CA PRO A 71 -2.09 -14.40 7.17
C PRO A 71 -0.83 -14.02 6.41
N ALA A 72 -0.87 -14.00 5.09
CA ALA A 72 0.29 -13.66 4.29
C ALA A 72 0.74 -12.22 4.53
N TYR A 73 -0.19 -11.27 4.53
CA TYR A 73 0.18 -9.88 4.78
C TYR A 73 0.49 -9.63 6.25
N ALA A 74 -0.13 -10.36 7.16
CA ALA A 74 0.15 -10.22 8.59
C ALA A 74 1.64 -10.47 8.89
N GLU A 75 2.25 -11.46 8.22
CA GLU A 75 3.67 -11.74 8.33
C GLU A 75 4.52 -10.58 7.83
N ALA A 76 4.19 -10.07 6.65
CA ALA A 76 4.89 -8.93 6.06
C ALA A 76 4.74 -7.68 6.94
N ARG A 77 3.54 -7.43 7.43
CA ARG A 77 3.26 -6.27 8.29
C ARG A 77 4.07 -6.29 9.58
N ALA A 78 4.29 -7.47 10.17
CA ALA A 78 5.10 -7.60 11.37
C ALA A 78 6.55 -7.15 11.11
N ILE A 79 7.08 -7.45 9.93
CA ILE A 79 8.42 -7.00 9.53
C ILE A 79 8.41 -5.48 9.35
N ARG A 80 7.41 -4.95 8.62
CA ARG A 80 7.31 -3.52 8.36
C ARG A 80 7.20 -2.70 9.65
N ALA A 81 6.52 -3.21 10.66
CA ALA A 81 6.33 -2.49 11.93
C ALA A 81 7.66 -2.08 12.57
N THR A 82 8.73 -2.82 12.30
CA THR A 82 10.07 -2.50 12.82
C THR A 82 10.96 -1.78 11.81
N ALA A 83 10.47 -1.54 10.60
CA ALA A 83 11.28 -1.03 9.49
C ALA A 83 10.84 0.33 8.97
N ALA A 84 9.65 0.80 9.34
CA ALA A 84 9.11 2.04 8.78
C ALA A 84 8.05 2.64 9.69
N ILE A 85 7.90 3.96 9.57
CA ILE A 85 6.77 4.68 10.15
C ILE A 85 5.77 4.79 9.02
N ALA A 86 4.59 4.21 9.20
CA ALA A 86 3.67 4.04 8.10
C ALA A 86 2.23 4.41 8.43
N ARG A 87 1.52 4.79 7.38
CA ARG A 87 0.08 5.02 7.40
C ARG A 87 -0.50 4.24 6.24
N MET A 88 -1.56 3.49 6.50
CA MET A 88 -2.24 2.72 5.47
C MET A 88 -3.74 2.81 5.69
N TYR A 89 -4.49 3.06 4.63
CA TYR A 89 -5.94 3.08 4.70
C TYR A 89 -6.53 2.64 3.38
N VAL A 90 -7.79 2.22 3.41
CA VAL A 90 -8.54 1.88 2.21
C VAL A 90 -9.59 2.95 1.95
N ILE A 91 -9.74 3.33 0.69
CA ILE A 91 -10.72 4.33 0.28
C ILE A 91 -11.47 3.81 -0.94
N ASP A 92 -12.78 3.99 -0.95
CA ASP A 92 -13.59 3.60 -2.10
C ASP A 92 -13.32 4.54 -3.27
N GLY A 93 -13.20 3.96 -4.45
CA GLY A 93 -13.03 4.72 -5.67
C GLY A 93 -14.36 5.16 -6.24
N VAL A 94 -14.27 5.88 -7.34
CA VAL A 94 -15.44 6.29 -8.09
C VAL A 94 -15.80 5.18 -9.05
N GLU A 95 -17.08 4.82 -9.14
CA GLU A 95 -17.52 3.87 -10.15
C GLU A 95 -17.29 4.46 -11.53
N ALA A 96 -16.80 3.60 -12.43
CA ALA A 96 -16.66 4.02 -13.82
C ALA A 96 -18.04 4.41 -14.31
N SER A 97 -18.26 5.70 -14.42
CA SER A 97 -19.52 6.19 -14.92
C SER A 97 -19.54 6.06 -16.43
N PRO A 98 -20.60 5.49 -16.98
CA PRO A 98 -20.78 5.57 -18.42
C PRO A 98 -21.26 6.99 -18.74
N ALA A 99 -20.43 7.91 -18.64
CA ALA A 99 -20.78 9.32 -18.80
C ALA A 99 -21.93 9.55 -19.78
#